data_525a36e05cd1c3c3f5257df4b52add53
#
_entry.id   525a36e05cd1c3c3f5257df4b52add53
#
_cell.length_a   1.000
_cell.length_b   1.000
_cell.length_c   1.000
_cell.angle_alpha   90.00
_cell.angle_beta   90.00
_cell.angle_gamma   90.00
#
_symmetry.space_group_name_H-M   'P 1'
#
loop_
_entity.id
_entity.type
_entity.pdbx_description
1 polymer ?
#
loop_
_entity_poly.entity_id
_entity_poly.type
_entity_poly.pdbx_seq_one_letter_code
_entity_poly.pdbx_strand_id
1 'polypeptide(L)'
;MEQYKQEFIEFMVDCDVLKFGSFTLKSGRQSPFFMNAGAYVTGTQLMKLGEYYAKAIHDNYGEDFDVLFGPAYKGIPLAVVTAEAFSRLYGKEVRYCSDRKEEKDHGADKGSFLGSKLRDGDRVVMIEDVTTSGKSMEETVPKVRGAADVTIVGLMVSLNRMEVGKGGEKCALDEVRDLYGFPTAAIVTMKEVIAHLYDRPYKGRVIIDEELYRAIEEYYALYGAPEN
;
A
#
# COMPACT_ATOMS: atom_id res chain seq x y z
N MET A 1 -9.59 -10.67 -12.99
CA MET A 1 -8.78 -9.50 -12.51
C MET A 1 -9.22 -8.27 -13.27
N GLU A 2 -9.59 -7.22 -12.58
CA GLU A 2 -10.02 -5.94 -13.15
C GLU A 2 -8.90 -5.32 -14.00
N GLN A 3 -9.28 -4.55 -15.01
CA GLN A 3 -8.33 -3.98 -15.97
C GLN A 3 -7.30 -3.07 -15.27
N TYR A 4 -7.72 -2.21 -14.35
CA TYR A 4 -6.79 -1.30 -13.67
C TYR A 4 -5.74 -2.02 -12.82
N LYS A 5 -6.03 -3.23 -12.30
CA LYS A 5 -5.05 -4.06 -11.59
C LYS A 5 -3.98 -4.59 -12.53
N GLN A 6 -4.38 -5.04 -13.73
CA GLN A 6 -3.42 -5.46 -14.76
C GLN A 6 -2.52 -4.31 -15.16
N GLU A 7 -3.10 -3.13 -15.44
CA GLU A 7 -2.37 -1.90 -15.76
C GLU A 7 -1.43 -1.48 -14.61
N PHE A 8 -1.85 -1.66 -13.36
CA PHE A 8 -1.01 -1.36 -12.19
C PHE A 8 0.18 -2.30 -12.05
N ILE A 9 0.00 -3.60 -12.33
CA ILE A 9 1.11 -4.56 -12.35
C ILE A 9 2.16 -4.16 -13.39
N GLU A 10 1.71 -3.86 -14.61
CA GLU A 10 2.57 -3.40 -15.69
C GLU A 10 3.27 -2.08 -15.35
N PHE A 11 2.55 -1.15 -14.73
CA PHE A 11 3.07 0.12 -14.27
C PHE A 11 4.17 -0.03 -13.19
N MET A 12 4.00 -0.96 -12.24
CA MET A 12 5.06 -1.25 -11.25
C MET A 12 6.34 -1.77 -11.91
N VAL A 13 6.21 -2.62 -12.93
CA VAL A 13 7.35 -3.13 -13.71
C VAL A 13 8.01 -2.02 -14.53
N ASP A 14 7.23 -1.21 -15.24
CA ASP A 14 7.72 -0.10 -16.06
C ASP A 14 8.45 0.98 -15.26
N CYS A 15 8.03 1.19 -14.02
CA CYS A 15 8.65 2.15 -13.11
C CYS A 15 9.83 1.57 -12.31
N ASP A 16 10.26 0.34 -12.57
CA ASP A 16 11.28 -0.34 -11.78
C ASP A 16 10.95 -0.45 -10.27
N VAL A 17 9.70 -0.36 -9.92
CA VAL A 17 9.20 -0.49 -8.54
C VAL A 17 9.13 -1.94 -8.13
N LEU A 18 8.62 -2.81 -9.02
CA LEU A 18 8.60 -4.26 -8.83
C LEU A 18 9.62 -4.89 -9.79
N LYS A 19 10.60 -5.57 -9.21
CA LYS A 19 11.70 -6.23 -9.93
C LYS A 19 11.73 -7.71 -9.60
N PHE A 20 12.13 -8.50 -10.59
CA PHE A 20 12.29 -9.94 -10.46
C PHE A 20 13.74 -10.35 -10.68
N GLY A 21 14.19 -11.39 -9.99
CA GLY A 21 15.57 -11.87 -10.01
C GLY A 21 16.01 -12.38 -8.64
N SER A 22 17.28 -12.24 -8.30
CA SER A 22 17.80 -12.65 -6.99
C SER A 22 18.18 -11.42 -6.16
N PHE A 23 17.49 -11.22 -5.03
CA PHE A 23 17.69 -10.06 -4.15
C PHE A 23 17.92 -10.49 -2.71
N THR A 24 18.90 -9.87 -2.05
CA THR A 24 19.09 -10.02 -0.61
C THR A 24 18.31 -8.92 0.13
N LEU A 25 17.29 -9.31 0.88
CA LEU A 25 16.48 -8.38 1.70
C LEU A 25 17.27 -7.90 2.92
N LYS A 26 16.82 -6.83 3.58
CA LYS A 26 17.42 -6.30 4.82
C LYS A 26 17.49 -7.34 5.96
N SER A 27 16.60 -8.32 5.95
CA SER A 27 16.60 -9.46 6.88
C SER A 27 17.68 -10.51 6.59
N GLY A 28 18.43 -10.39 5.49
CA GLY A 28 19.36 -11.41 4.97
C GLY A 28 18.69 -12.49 4.13
N ARG A 29 17.36 -12.49 4.01
CA ARG A 29 16.58 -13.45 3.23
C ARG A 29 16.83 -13.22 1.73
N GLN A 30 17.02 -14.31 0.98
CA GLN A 30 17.01 -14.27 -0.49
C GLN A 30 15.57 -14.23 -0.99
N SER A 31 15.28 -13.31 -1.90
CA SER A 31 13.95 -13.16 -2.48
C SER A 31 14.02 -13.12 -4.01
N PRO A 32 13.12 -13.82 -4.73
CA PRO A 32 13.06 -13.80 -6.19
C PRO A 32 12.41 -12.53 -6.75
N PHE A 33 11.94 -11.64 -5.89
CA PHE A 33 11.39 -10.34 -6.27
C PHE A 33 11.70 -9.27 -5.22
N PHE A 34 11.70 -8.04 -5.67
CA PHE A 34 11.96 -6.88 -4.82
C PHE A 34 11.02 -5.73 -5.18
N MET A 35 10.45 -5.07 -4.19
CA MET A 35 9.62 -3.89 -4.37
C MET A 35 10.24 -2.67 -3.70
N ASN A 36 10.31 -1.57 -4.45
CA ASN A 36 10.78 -0.27 -3.96
C ASN A 36 9.86 0.86 -4.44
N ALA A 37 8.86 1.21 -3.66
CA ALA A 37 7.94 2.31 -3.97
C ALA A 37 8.64 3.69 -4.02
N GLY A 38 9.88 3.81 -3.53
CA GLY A 38 10.69 5.02 -3.70
C GLY A 38 11.16 5.27 -5.14
N ALA A 39 10.91 4.36 -6.08
CA ALA A 39 11.21 4.55 -7.49
C ALA A 39 10.16 5.38 -8.24
N TYR A 40 9.01 5.66 -7.66
CA TYR A 40 8.07 6.64 -8.21
C TYR A 40 8.57 8.07 -7.95
N VAL A 41 9.22 8.66 -8.92
CA VAL A 41 9.94 9.95 -8.75
C VAL A 41 9.47 11.06 -9.71
N THR A 42 8.58 10.77 -10.66
CA THR A 42 8.07 11.77 -11.60
C THR A 42 6.61 12.12 -11.32
N GLY A 43 6.20 13.33 -11.70
CA GLY A 43 4.80 13.77 -11.57
C GLY A 43 3.82 12.85 -12.29
N THR A 44 4.17 12.36 -13.49
CA THR A 44 3.32 11.42 -14.24
C THR A 44 3.18 10.08 -13.52
N GLN A 45 4.25 9.57 -12.92
CA GLN A 45 4.20 8.35 -12.10
C GLN A 45 3.30 8.54 -10.88
N LEU A 46 3.47 9.65 -10.16
CA LEU A 46 2.67 9.95 -8.97
C LEU A 46 1.19 10.15 -9.30
N MET A 47 0.88 10.83 -10.41
CA MET A 47 -0.50 10.99 -10.90
C MET A 47 -1.17 9.63 -11.16
N LYS A 48 -0.51 8.75 -11.90
CA LYS A 48 -1.03 7.39 -12.17
C LYS A 48 -1.16 6.56 -10.89
N LEU A 49 -0.17 6.63 -10.00
CA LEU A 49 -0.20 5.94 -8.73
C LEU A 49 -1.42 6.35 -7.90
N GLY A 50 -1.71 7.65 -7.82
CA GLY A 50 -2.91 8.16 -7.15
C GLY A 50 -4.21 7.62 -7.75
N GLU A 51 -4.27 7.50 -9.09
CA GLU A 51 -5.44 6.92 -9.77
C GLU A 51 -5.65 5.44 -9.41
N TYR A 52 -4.60 4.62 -9.36
CA TYR A 52 -4.71 3.22 -8.99
C TYR A 52 -5.15 3.03 -7.54
N TYR A 53 -4.60 3.82 -6.62
CA TYR A 53 -5.06 3.81 -5.23
C TYR A 53 -6.50 4.28 -5.10
N ALA A 54 -6.91 5.34 -5.79
CA ALA A 54 -8.28 5.84 -5.76
C ALA A 54 -9.29 4.80 -6.24
N LYS A 55 -8.99 4.11 -7.35
CA LYS A 55 -9.83 3.02 -7.87
C LYS A 55 -9.94 1.86 -6.87
N ALA A 56 -8.81 1.42 -6.32
CA ALA A 56 -8.80 0.33 -5.34
C ALA A 56 -9.53 0.69 -4.03
N ILE A 57 -9.40 1.93 -3.55
CA ILE A 57 -10.13 2.42 -2.39
C ILE A 57 -11.64 2.45 -2.67
N HIS A 58 -12.04 2.98 -3.84
CA HIS A 58 -13.43 2.99 -4.25
C HIS A 58 -14.03 1.58 -4.31
N ASP A 59 -13.32 0.62 -4.90
CA ASP A 59 -13.80 -0.76 -5.04
C ASP A 59 -13.90 -1.50 -3.71
N ASN A 60 -13.00 -1.25 -2.74
CA ASN A 60 -12.97 -1.97 -1.47
C ASN A 60 -13.71 -1.26 -0.33
N TYR A 61 -13.75 0.08 -0.33
CA TYR A 61 -14.28 0.88 0.78
C TYR A 61 -15.38 1.85 0.37
N GLY A 62 -15.65 1.97 -0.94
CA GLY A 62 -16.64 2.91 -1.47
C GLY A 62 -16.22 4.36 -1.31
N GLU A 63 -17.21 5.24 -1.16
CA GLU A 63 -17.02 6.68 -1.04
C GLU A 63 -17.30 7.23 0.37
N ASP A 64 -17.73 6.39 1.30
CA ASP A 64 -18.14 6.82 2.65
C ASP A 64 -16.94 6.94 3.59
N PHE A 65 -16.06 7.91 3.27
CA PHE A 65 -14.93 8.32 4.13
C PHE A 65 -14.58 9.79 3.87
N ASP A 66 -13.89 10.44 4.81
CA ASP A 66 -13.61 11.88 4.79
C ASP A 66 -12.14 12.20 4.60
N VAL A 67 -11.26 11.33 5.06
CA VAL A 67 -9.82 11.60 5.15
C VAL A 67 -9.02 10.39 4.67
N LEU A 68 -7.99 10.67 3.85
CA LEU A 68 -6.90 9.75 3.57
C LEU A 68 -5.73 10.05 4.51
N PHE A 69 -5.32 9.07 5.28
CA PHE A 69 -4.20 9.20 6.20
C PHE A 69 -2.99 8.39 5.71
N GLY A 70 -1.89 9.08 5.42
CA GLY A 70 -0.63 8.45 4.99
C GLY A 70 0.50 8.68 5.99
N PRO A 71 1.06 7.63 6.62
CA PRO A 71 2.17 7.76 7.56
C PRO A 71 3.42 8.39 6.94
N ALA A 72 4.10 9.27 7.69
CA ALA A 72 5.36 9.85 7.24
C ALA A 72 6.47 8.77 7.10
N TYR A 73 7.28 8.81 6.04
CA TYR A 73 7.33 9.90 5.05
C TYR A 73 6.70 9.52 3.72
N LYS A 74 6.72 8.24 3.32
CA LYS A 74 6.23 7.77 2.02
C LYS A 74 4.71 7.88 1.87
N GLY A 75 3.97 7.73 2.96
CA GLY A 75 2.51 7.90 2.95
C GLY A 75 2.06 9.32 2.65
N ILE A 76 2.90 10.34 2.90
CA ILE A 76 2.54 11.74 2.62
C ILE A 76 2.22 11.95 1.14
N PRO A 77 3.16 11.71 0.19
CA PRO A 77 2.84 11.87 -1.23
C PRO A 77 1.72 10.95 -1.69
N LEU A 78 1.63 9.71 -1.16
CA LEU A 78 0.54 8.79 -1.49
C LEU A 78 -0.83 9.36 -1.12
N ALA A 79 -0.99 9.87 0.11
CA ALA A 79 -2.25 10.45 0.56
C ALA A 79 -2.65 11.67 -0.28
N VAL A 80 -1.69 12.54 -0.63
CA VAL A 80 -1.93 13.73 -1.44
C VAL A 80 -2.39 13.37 -2.85
N VAL A 81 -1.63 12.54 -3.57
CA VAL A 81 -1.97 12.20 -4.97
C VAL A 81 -3.24 11.34 -5.06
N THR A 82 -3.51 10.53 -4.05
CA THR A 82 -4.73 9.72 -3.99
C THR A 82 -5.95 10.58 -3.69
N ALA A 83 -5.85 11.57 -2.79
CA ALA A 83 -6.95 12.51 -2.50
C ALA A 83 -7.31 13.34 -3.74
N GLU A 84 -6.30 13.84 -4.47
CA GLU A 84 -6.52 14.54 -5.76
C GLU A 84 -7.23 13.62 -6.76
N ALA A 85 -6.67 12.40 -6.97
CA ALA A 85 -7.22 11.46 -7.93
C ALA A 85 -8.64 11.03 -7.57
N PHE A 86 -8.93 10.78 -6.29
CA PHE A 86 -10.26 10.39 -5.82
C PHE A 86 -11.28 11.50 -6.07
N SER A 87 -10.93 12.74 -5.74
CA SER A 87 -11.80 13.91 -5.98
C SER A 87 -12.06 14.12 -7.47
N ARG A 88 -11.04 13.96 -8.31
CA ARG A 88 -11.15 14.10 -9.77
C ARG A 88 -11.98 12.99 -10.41
N LEU A 89 -11.80 11.74 -9.99
CA LEU A 89 -12.46 10.57 -10.60
C LEU A 89 -13.92 10.41 -10.15
N TYR A 90 -14.21 10.69 -8.88
CA TYR A 90 -15.51 10.42 -8.27
C TYR A 90 -16.27 11.67 -7.84
N GLY A 91 -15.68 12.86 -8.03
CA GLY A 91 -16.34 14.13 -7.70
C GLY A 91 -16.51 14.38 -6.19
N LYS A 92 -15.90 13.54 -5.35
CA LYS A 92 -15.96 13.66 -3.90
C LYS A 92 -14.73 14.37 -3.37
N GLU A 93 -14.94 15.43 -2.60
CA GLU A 93 -13.85 16.09 -1.89
C GLU A 93 -13.34 15.24 -0.74
N VAL A 94 -12.04 14.93 -0.76
CA VAL A 94 -11.34 14.11 0.24
C VAL A 94 -10.19 14.92 0.83
N ARG A 95 -10.13 14.97 2.16
CA ARG A 95 -9.01 15.61 2.87
C ARG A 95 -7.85 14.65 3.01
N TYR A 96 -6.61 15.13 3.07
CA TYR A 96 -5.46 14.33 3.44
C TYR A 96 -4.92 14.72 4.81
N CYS A 97 -4.35 13.76 5.52
CA CYS A 97 -3.66 13.93 6.79
C CYS A 97 -2.45 13.00 6.83
N SER A 98 -1.40 13.41 7.51
CA SER A 98 -0.20 12.60 7.75
C SER A 98 0.35 12.91 9.13
N ASP A 99 1.04 11.95 9.75
CA ASP A 99 1.75 12.27 10.99
C ASP A 99 3.09 12.96 10.68
N ARG A 100 3.64 13.59 11.70
CA ARG A 100 5.02 14.10 11.72
C ARG A 100 5.88 13.15 12.54
N LYS A 101 7.13 12.93 12.12
CA LYS A 101 8.10 12.19 12.95
C LYS A 101 8.62 13.02 14.12
N GLU A 102 8.58 14.35 13.97
CA GLU A 102 8.98 15.31 15.01
C GLU A 102 7.86 16.31 15.22
N GLU A 103 7.52 16.59 16.48
CA GLU A 103 6.53 17.61 16.82
C GLU A 103 7.06 19.01 16.45
N LYS A 104 6.19 19.84 15.89
CA LYS A 104 6.53 21.22 15.56
C LYS A 104 6.03 22.14 16.66
N ASP A 105 6.98 22.76 17.39
CA ASP A 105 6.69 23.65 18.50
C ASP A 105 6.30 25.07 18.08
N HIS A 106 6.55 25.46 16.82
CA HIS A 106 6.44 26.83 16.35
C HIS A 106 5.66 26.97 15.04
N GLY A 107 4.97 28.13 14.88
CA GLY A 107 4.26 28.51 13.66
C GLY A 107 2.75 28.18 13.67
N ALA A 108 2.06 28.47 12.55
CA ALA A 108 0.62 28.29 12.41
C ALA A 108 0.19 26.80 12.44
N ASP A 109 1.11 25.88 12.05
CA ASP A 109 0.87 24.43 11.99
C ASP A 109 1.52 23.72 13.17
N LYS A 110 1.21 24.12 14.40
CA LYS A 110 1.65 23.40 15.60
C LYS A 110 1.01 22.00 15.69
N GLY A 111 1.79 21.00 16.10
CA GLY A 111 1.29 19.67 16.44
C GLY A 111 1.93 18.53 15.63
N SER A 112 1.38 17.35 15.85
CA SER A 112 1.92 16.06 15.38
C SER A 112 1.46 15.68 13.97
N PHE A 113 0.61 16.49 13.32
CA PHE A 113 0.00 16.21 12.01
C PHE A 113 0.34 17.25 10.96
N LEU A 114 0.28 16.81 9.69
CA LEU A 114 0.42 17.60 8.48
C LEU A 114 -0.86 17.48 7.65
N GLY A 115 -1.25 18.54 6.96
CA GLY A 115 -2.47 18.59 6.17
C GLY A 115 -3.69 18.89 7.02
N SER A 116 -4.80 18.19 6.81
CA SER A 116 -6.04 18.39 7.55
C SER A 116 -5.90 17.88 9.00
N LYS A 117 -6.51 18.59 9.94
CA LYS A 117 -6.72 18.04 11.29
C LYS A 117 -7.81 16.98 11.24
N LEU A 118 -7.64 15.91 12.03
CA LEU A 118 -8.69 14.94 12.30
C LEU A 118 -9.74 15.56 13.22
N ARG A 119 -11.00 15.19 13.04
CA ARG A 119 -12.16 15.71 13.77
C ARG A 119 -13.00 14.55 14.28
N ASP A 120 -13.73 14.74 15.34
CA ASP A 120 -14.68 13.75 15.82
C ASP A 120 -15.71 13.44 14.74
N GLY A 121 -15.97 12.14 14.55
CA GLY A 121 -16.85 11.61 13.52
C GLY A 121 -16.18 11.39 12.16
N ASP A 122 -14.92 11.80 11.95
CA ASP A 122 -14.21 11.54 10.69
C ASP A 122 -14.09 10.04 10.41
N ARG A 123 -14.33 9.68 9.17
CA ARG A 123 -14.10 8.35 8.62
C ARG A 123 -12.78 8.36 7.84
N VAL A 124 -11.83 7.55 8.27
CA VAL A 124 -10.44 7.62 7.81
C VAL A 124 -10.06 6.34 7.06
N VAL A 125 -9.56 6.47 5.84
CA VAL A 125 -8.85 5.39 5.14
C VAL A 125 -7.35 5.60 5.32
N MET A 126 -6.70 4.60 5.90
CA MET A 126 -5.23 4.56 6.01
C MET A 126 -4.63 4.11 4.67
N ILE A 127 -3.50 4.70 4.29
CA ILE A 127 -2.84 4.39 3.02
C ILE A 127 -1.34 4.22 3.24
N GLU A 128 -0.78 3.15 2.68
CA GLU A 128 0.66 2.88 2.77
C GLU A 128 1.18 2.22 1.49
N ASP A 129 2.50 2.21 1.27
CA ASP A 129 3.11 1.56 0.09
C ASP A 129 3.02 0.02 0.19
N VAL A 130 3.62 -0.55 1.19
CA VAL A 130 3.56 -1.99 1.53
C VAL A 130 3.66 -2.17 3.04
N THR A 131 3.12 -3.26 3.55
CA THR A 131 3.39 -3.68 4.92
C THR A 131 3.99 -5.09 4.94
N THR A 132 5.02 -5.27 5.76
CA THR A 132 5.70 -6.56 5.96
C THR A 132 5.62 -7.02 7.42
N SER A 133 5.54 -6.09 8.34
CA SER A 133 5.56 -6.37 9.77
C SER A 133 4.45 -5.66 10.56
N GLY A 134 3.61 -4.87 9.90
CA GLY A 134 2.59 -4.05 10.57
C GLY A 134 3.14 -2.92 11.45
N LYS A 135 4.47 -2.74 11.55
CA LYS A 135 5.10 -1.76 12.47
C LYS A 135 4.61 -0.33 12.26
N SER A 136 4.38 0.08 11.03
CA SER A 136 3.86 1.40 10.72
C SER A 136 2.47 1.61 11.33
N MET A 137 1.62 0.58 11.29
CA MET A 137 0.30 0.63 11.90
C MET A 137 0.36 0.61 13.42
N GLU A 138 1.32 -0.11 14.03
CA GLU A 138 1.56 -0.08 15.48
C GLU A 138 1.85 1.35 15.98
N GLU A 139 2.60 2.12 15.19
CA GLU A 139 2.95 3.51 15.52
C GLU A 139 1.82 4.50 15.21
N THR A 140 1.05 4.25 14.16
CA THR A 140 0.16 5.25 13.55
C THR A 140 -1.29 5.14 14.03
N VAL A 141 -1.82 3.91 14.18
CA VAL A 141 -3.21 3.71 14.61
C VAL A 141 -3.49 4.36 15.97
N PRO A 142 -2.63 4.21 17.00
CA PRO A 142 -2.83 4.92 18.26
C PRO A 142 -2.83 6.44 18.14
N LYS A 143 -1.98 7.00 17.26
CA LYS A 143 -1.92 8.45 17.01
C LYS A 143 -3.23 8.95 16.37
N VAL A 144 -3.74 8.23 15.37
CA VAL A 144 -4.98 8.58 14.67
C VAL A 144 -6.16 8.53 15.62
N ARG A 145 -6.30 7.43 16.38
CA ARG A 145 -7.38 7.25 17.38
C ARG A 145 -7.26 8.19 18.57
N GLY A 146 -6.05 8.63 18.91
CA GLY A 146 -5.81 9.57 20.01
C GLY A 146 -6.01 11.03 19.62
N ALA A 147 -6.09 11.36 18.32
CA ALA A 147 -6.24 12.71 17.85
C ALA A 147 -7.68 13.22 17.87
N ALA A 148 -8.65 12.34 17.63
CA ALA A 148 -10.09 12.61 17.63
C ALA A 148 -10.86 11.29 17.68
N ASP A 149 -12.16 11.35 17.94
CA ASP A 149 -13.05 10.18 17.87
C ASP A 149 -13.36 9.85 16.41
N VAL A 150 -12.48 9.05 15.79
CA VAL A 150 -12.54 8.71 14.37
C VAL A 150 -12.85 7.23 14.15
N THR A 151 -13.47 6.92 13.02
CA THR A 151 -13.63 5.54 12.53
C THR A 151 -12.60 5.25 11.46
N ILE A 152 -11.69 4.28 11.66
CA ILE A 152 -10.81 3.80 10.61
C ILE A 152 -11.62 2.83 9.73
N VAL A 153 -11.87 3.23 8.48
CA VAL A 153 -12.66 2.48 7.49
C VAL A 153 -11.87 1.32 6.92
N GLY A 154 -10.55 1.49 6.75
CA GLY A 154 -9.67 0.45 6.26
C GLY A 154 -8.25 0.91 6.01
N LEU A 155 -7.38 -0.06 5.68
CA LEU A 155 -6.01 0.16 5.21
C LEU A 155 -5.88 -0.30 3.76
N MET A 156 -5.39 0.59 2.88
CA MET A 156 -5.04 0.27 1.50
C MET A 156 -3.53 0.30 1.31
N VAL A 157 -2.97 -0.78 0.75
CA VAL A 157 -1.56 -0.84 0.32
C VAL A 157 -1.47 -1.11 -1.18
N SER A 158 -0.31 -0.90 -1.79
CA SER A 158 -0.13 -1.17 -3.21
C SER A 158 -0.04 -2.66 -3.53
N LEU A 159 0.72 -3.41 -2.74
CA LEU A 159 0.99 -4.82 -2.97
C LEU A 159 0.89 -5.62 -1.66
N ASN A 160 0.02 -6.64 -1.64
CA ASN A 160 0.11 -7.70 -0.65
C ASN A 160 1.13 -8.74 -1.12
N ARG A 161 2.27 -8.80 -0.43
CA ARG A 161 3.33 -9.76 -0.74
C ARG A 161 2.94 -11.19 -0.39
N MET A 162 1.85 -11.40 0.36
CA MET A 162 1.36 -12.70 0.82
C MET A 162 2.40 -13.53 1.60
N GLU A 163 3.33 -12.86 2.27
CA GLU A 163 4.31 -13.46 3.16
C GLU A 163 3.80 -13.46 4.59
N VAL A 164 4.24 -14.45 5.39
CA VAL A 164 3.94 -14.46 6.83
C VAL A 164 4.44 -13.19 7.51
N GLY A 165 3.60 -12.62 8.33
CA GLY A 165 3.92 -11.47 9.17
C GLY A 165 4.78 -11.85 10.39
N LYS A 166 4.81 -10.97 11.38
CA LYS A 166 5.56 -11.19 12.63
C LYS A 166 5.08 -12.41 13.44
N GLY A 167 3.78 -12.69 13.41
CA GLY A 167 3.16 -13.82 14.12
C GLY A 167 3.49 -15.18 13.50
N GLY A 168 3.95 -15.21 12.25
CA GLY A 168 4.37 -16.43 11.57
C GLY A 168 3.24 -17.32 11.06
N GLU A 169 1.98 -16.92 11.22
CA GLU A 169 0.81 -17.73 10.85
C GLU A 169 -0.04 -17.09 9.73
N LYS A 170 -0.11 -15.77 9.67
CA LYS A 170 -0.93 -15.00 8.73
C LYS A 170 -0.08 -14.00 7.97
N CYS A 171 -0.60 -13.47 6.87
CA CYS A 171 0.06 -12.35 6.22
C CYS A 171 -0.07 -11.06 7.05
N ALA A 172 0.85 -10.11 6.83
CA ALA A 172 0.90 -8.88 7.61
C ALA A 172 -0.42 -8.06 7.54
N LEU A 173 -1.14 -8.07 6.42
CA LEU A 173 -2.44 -7.40 6.30
C LEU A 173 -3.51 -8.07 7.17
N ASP A 174 -3.55 -9.39 7.21
CA ASP A 174 -4.46 -10.14 8.07
C ASP A 174 -4.15 -9.92 9.55
N GLU A 175 -2.87 -9.88 9.94
CA GLU A 175 -2.46 -9.55 11.31
C GLU A 175 -2.92 -8.14 11.72
N VAL A 176 -2.78 -7.15 10.84
CA VAL A 176 -3.25 -5.78 11.07
C VAL A 176 -4.77 -5.75 11.21
N ARG A 177 -5.50 -6.43 10.31
CA ARG A 177 -6.97 -6.54 10.40
C ARG A 177 -7.42 -7.11 11.74
N ASP A 178 -6.83 -8.23 12.13
CA ASP A 178 -7.22 -8.95 13.34
C ASP A 178 -6.86 -8.17 14.62
N LEU A 179 -5.73 -7.45 14.60
CA LEU A 179 -5.27 -6.66 15.75
C LEU A 179 -6.08 -5.38 15.96
N TYR A 180 -6.42 -4.68 14.88
CA TYR A 180 -7.03 -3.34 14.99
C TYR A 180 -8.51 -3.29 14.66
N GLY A 181 -9.08 -4.35 14.08
CA GLY A 181 -10.52 -4.52 13.85
C GLY A 181 -11.07 -3.73 12.66
N PHE A 182 -10.23 -3.33 11.70
CA PHE A 182 -10.68 -2.71 10.45
C PHE A 182 -10.23 -3.50 9.22
N PRO A 183 -10.95 -3.42 8.08
CA PRO A 183 -10.60 -4.10 6.85
C PRO A 183 -9.24 -3.67 6.31
N THR A 184 -8.54 -4.59 5.67
CA THR A 184 -7.27 -4.33 4.97
C THR A 184 -7.37 -4.84 3.54
N ALA A 185 -6.83 -4.09 2.59
CA ALA A 185 -6.80 -4.47 1.18
C ALA A 185 -5.50 -4.02 0.50
N ALA A 186 -5.22 -4.59 -0.65
CA ALA A 186 -4.15 -4.17 -1.54
C ALA A 186 -4.70 -3.90 -2.93
N ILE A 187 -4.04 -3.02 -3.69
CA ILE A 187 -4.38 -2.84 -5.12
C ILE A 187 -4.24 -4.18 -5.82
N VAL A 188 -3.12 -4.88 -5.59
CA VAL A 188 -2.88 -6.24 -6.11
C VAL A 188 -2.19 -7.13 -5.07
N THR A 189 -2.34 -8.43 -5.25
CA THR A 189 -1.59 -9.46 -4.53
C THR A 189 -0.46 -10.01 -5.41
N MET A 190 0.58 -10.61 -4.79
CA MET A 190 1.63 -11.29 -5.58
C MET A 190 1.07 -12.46 -6.40
N LYS A 191 0.01 -13.11 -5.95
CA LYS A 191 -0.69 -14.14 -6.74
C LYS A 191 -1.27 -13.57 -8.04
N GLU A 192 -1.91 -12.40 -7.97
CA GLU A 192 -2.40 -11.69 -9.16
C GLU A 192 -1.26 -11.23 -10.08
N VAL A 193 -0.15 -10.76 -9.50
CA VAL A 193 1.06 -10.39 -10.25
C VAL A 193 1.62 -11.58 -11.02
N ILE A 194 1.82 -12.72 -10.35
CA ILE A 194 2.32 -13.95 -10.97
C ILE A 194 1.36 -14.40 -12.07
N ALA A 195 0.06 -14.47 -11.79
CA ALA A 195 -0.95 -14.89 -12.77
C ALA A 195 -1.00 -13.98 -14.01
N HIS A 196 -0.63 -12.70 -13.87
CA HIS A 196 -0.60 -11.76 -15.00
C HIS A 196 0.68 -11.85 -15.82
N LEU A 197 1.84 -12.08 -15.19
CA LEU A 197 3.16 -11.97 -15.83
C LEU A 197 3.80 -13.32 -16.19
N TYR A 198 3.36 -14.45 -15.61
CA TYR A 198 3.95 -15.75 -15.86
C TYR A 198 3.69 -16.21 -17.30
N ASP A 199 4.76 -16.59 -17.99
CA ASP A 199 4.77 -17.08 -19.38
C ASP A 199 4.01 -16.17 -20.36
N ARG A 200 3.97 -14.86 -20.07
CA ARG A 200 3.33 -13.86 -20.93
C ARG A 200 4.34 -12.82 -21.38
N PRO A 201 4.47 -12.58 -22.70
CA PRO A 201 5.29 -11.50 -23.21
C PRO A 201 4.71 -10.14 -22.83
N TYR A 202 5.51 -9.33 -22.13
CA TYR A 202 5.25 -7.93 -21.89
C TYR A 202 6.36 -7.09 -22.49
N LYS A 203 6.04 -6.17 -23.40
CA LYS A 203 7.00 -5.34 -24.14
C LYS A 203 8.16 -6.14 -24.77
N GLY A 204 7.81 -7.31 -25.35
CA GLY A 204 8.75 -8.16 -26.08
C GLY A 204 9.63 -9.06 -25.22
N ARG A 205 9.38 -9.16 -23.91
CA ARG A 205 10.09 -10.09 -23.01
C ARG A 205 9.12 -10.78 -22.05
N VAL A 206 9.40 -12.01 -21.69
CA VAL A 206 8.73 -12.71 -20.58
C VAL A 206 9.37 -12.23 -19.28
N ILE A 207 8.56 -11.68 -18.38
CA ILE A 207 9.04 -11.13 -17.09
C ILE A 207 9.24 -12.25 -16.07
N ILE A 208 8.28 -13.16 -15.97
CA ILE A 208 8.34 -14.35 -15.11
C ILE A 208 8.33 -15.56 -16.04
N ASP A 209 9.52 -16.12 -16.28
CA ASP A 209 9.69 -17.37 -16.99
C ASP A 209 9.56 -18.58 -16.02
N GLU A 210 9.70 -19.79 -16.54
CA GLU A 210 9.58 -21.04 -15.79
C GLU A 210 10.62 -21.16 -14.65
N GLU A 211 11.87 -20.68 -14.88
CA GLU A 211 12.93 -20.74 -13.87
C GLU A 211 12.60 -19.82 -12.70
N LEU A 212 12.23 -18.58 -13.00
CA LEU A 212 11.84 -17.60 -12.00
C LEU A 212 10.55 -18.00 -11.28
N TYR A 213 9.58 -18.57 -12.00
CA TYR A 213 8.34 -19.08 -11.39
C TYR A 213 8.63 -20.15 -10.34
N ARG A 214 9.51 -21.12 -10.64
CA ARG A 214 9.93 -22.14 -9.67
C ARG A 214 10.61 -21.51 -8.45
N ALA A 215 11.49 -20.55 -8.66
CA ALA A 215 12.14 -19.83 -7.55
C ALA A 215 11.12 -19.09 -6.67
N ILE A 216 10.07 -18.54 -7.26
CA ILE A 216 8.96 -17.91 -6.52
C ILE A 216 8.17 -18.95 -5.72
N GLU A 217 7.86 -20.11 -6.31
CA GLU A 217 7.15 -21.20 -5.59
C GLU A 217 7.96 -21.72 -4.40
N GLU A 218 9.26 -21.97 -4.60
CA GLU A 218 10.18 -22.37 -3.53
C GLU A 218 10.25 -21.32 -2.41
N TYR A 219 10.26 -20.05 -2.77
CA TYR A 219 10.24 -18.95 -1.82
C TYR A 219 8.95 -18.94 -1.00
N TYR A 220 7.78 -19.10 -1.65
CA TYR A 220 6.50 -19.15 -0.95
C TYR A 220 6.29 -20.42 -0.13
N ALA A 221 6.90 -21.53 -0.50
CA ALA A 221 6.90 -22.75 0.33
C ALA A 221 7.57 -22.53 1.69
N LEU A 222 8.52 -21.57 1.76
CA LEU A 222 9.26 -21.25 3.00
C LEU A 222 8.66 -20.06 3.76
N TYR A 223 8.14 -19.07 3.03
CA TYR A 223 7.81 -17.75 3.60
C TYR A 223 6.38 -17.29 3.29
N GLY A 224 5.64 -18.02 2.50
CA GLY A 224 4.26 -17.70 2.14
C GLY A 224 3.32 -17.86 3.32
N ALA A 225 2.35 -16.93 3.44
CA ALA A 225 1.25 -17.10 4.37
C ALA A 225 0.24 -18.11 3.81
N PRO A 226 -0.41 -18.93 4.67
CA PRO A 226 -1.49 -19.79 4.22
C PRO A 226 -2.61 -18.98 3.58
N GLU A 227 -3.24 -19.52 2.55
CA GLU A 227 -4.46 -18.94 1.99
C GLU A 227 -5.61 -19.17 2.99
N ASN A 228 -6.26 -18.11 3.44
CA ASN A 228 -7.46 -18.16 4.26
C ASN A 228 -8.70 -18.34 3.39
#